data_daf3ec01700f6605bbfb259e4709cc4c
#
_entry.id   daf3ec01700f6605bbfb259e4709cc4c
#
_cell.length_a   1.000
_cell.length_b   1.000
_cell.length_c   1.000
_cell.angle_alpha   90.00
_cell.angle_beta   90.00
_cell.angle_gamma   90.00
#
_symmetry.space_group_name_H-M   'P 1'
#
loop_
_entity.id
_entity.type
_entity.pdbx_description
1 polymer ?
#
loop_
_entity_poly.entity_id
_entity_poly.type
_entity_poly.pdbx_seq_one_letter_code
_entity_poly.pdbx_strand_id
1 'polypeptide(L)'
;MSTSPLRIAMVSPHAFPPGDDVGHAVAAEAEALARRGHAVTILAPGTGRPPAEAGRRRIEALEAGDRDAVAADAGSPPLVVATSRAIRSGAKGPGRRLGGPIDSASGLEIALGLGGFDVAHLHEPLAPSPALAALRHATGVRAVTFHRTAPLAGVAFVRPLVDRALAQADLRIALSAAAGHVLAGILPGAYEVVPEGIDPALFGPPSTAPGVVVVARDRDRTGLRFVMRALAATDPALSGPITVIGPAGTPQRTRAAVPKALRERVSVMPDAGATARGEAFRRGRIALFPTAEEAATPVLREAMAAGMCVLAARGPEVEEALGGDSGIALPPFTSEAWADAITSCLVNPARVALLSAAAEQRGRARTWDDVAADLETLYRGVAARPAEAAANGTEAPVFADLRVRGGSGLGPREIVQAAVDRDVRIIAVAAPGGIAPALEVLRLAPDALKVIVGQEIETREGVVVGLFLTAPVPDGLALDEALHRVRAQGGLTLIPHPDSAAAPPAEALRDAAGLVDCHEGLTPARPAAQATDAALLLQRAGLVVTGGSAATAPAEVGTAGMLMQSFAGPREFMTALGDARPVRRRRGRRGRGARSSRRASQHDA
;
A
#
# COMPACT_ATOMS: atom_id res chain seq x y z
N MET A 1 8.87 -24.52 -8.55
CA MET A 1 8.85 -23.04 -8.56
C MET A 1 9.99 -22.57 -9.43
N SER A 2 9.79 -21.57 -10.30
CA SER A 2 10.86 -21.02 -11.16
C SER A 2 12.00 -20.48 -10.31
N THR A 3 13.21 -20.93 -10.56
CA THR A 3 14.45 -20.50 -9.88
C THR A 3 15.09 -19.29 -10.57
N SER A 4 14.44 -18.73 -11.59
CA SER A 4 14.98 -17.61 -12.36
C SER A 4 15.14 -16.35 -11.48
N PRO A 5 16.26 -15.62 -11.63
CA PRO A 5 16.44 -14.32 -10.98
C PRO A 5 15.32 -13.36 -11.32
N LEU A 6 14.85 -12.62 -10.31
CA LEU A 6 13.90 -11.51 -10.50
C LEU A 6 14.67 -10.20 -10.67
N ARG A 7 14.15 -9.31 -11.51
CA ARG A 7 14.57 -7.90 -11.60
C ARG A 7 13.68 -7.07 -10.66
N ILE A 8 14.26 -6.58 -9.57
CA ILE A 8 13.51 -5.93 -8.49
C ILE A 8 13.90 -4.46 -8.39
N ALA A 9 12.91 -3.57 -8.48
CA ALA A 9 13.07 -2.15 -8.15
C ALA A 9 12.60 -1.92 -6.70
N MET A 10 13.55 -1.58 -5.81
CA MET A 10 13.27 -1.13 -4.45
C MET A 10 13.14 0.38 -4.45
N VAL A 11 11.94 0.92 -4.25
CA VAL A 11 11.67 2.35 -4.33
C VAL A 11 11.67 2.96 -2.94
N SER A 12 12.63 3.84 -2.65
CA SER A 12 12.72 4.58 -1.40
C SER A 12 12.31 6.05 -1.60
N PRO A 13 11.38 6.59 -0.80
CA PRO A 13 11.11 8.02 -0.79
C PRO A 13 12.24 8.83 -0.14
N HIS A 14 13.13 8.15 0.60
CA HIS A 14 14.24 8.72 1.35
C HIS A 14 15.54 8.65 0.55
N ALA A 15 16.40 9.64 0.77
CA ALA A 15 17.63 9.78 0.01
C ALA A 15 18.68 8.70 0.31
N PHE A 16 19.44 8.33 -0.71
CA PHE A 16 20.59 7.44 -0.61
C PHE A 16 21.93 8.18 -0.82
N PRO A 17 23.00 7.78 -0.10
CA PRO A 17 23.07 6.74 0.95
C PRO A 17 22.10 6.98 2.10
N PRO A 18 21.62 5.89 2.77
CA PRO A 18 20.59 6.00 3.80
C PRO A 18 21.05 6.81 5.01
N GLY A 19 20.12 7.56 5.59
CA GLY A 19 20.35 8.38 6.78
C GLY A 19 19.25 8.25 7.82
N ASP A 20 18.33 7.28 7.63
CA ASP A 20 17.24 6.96 8.54
C ASP A 20 16.92 5.47 8.51
N ASP A 21 16.08 5.02 9.45
CA ASP A 21 15.76 3.59 9.61
C ASP A 21 15.12 2.97 8.36
N VAL A 22 14.22 3.69 7.68
CA VAL A 22 13.57 3.20 6.45
C VAL A 22 14.59 2.98 5.34
N GLY A 23 15.47 3.94 5.12
CA GLY A 23 16.54 3.80 4.12
C GLY A 23 17.48 2.65 4.43
N HIS A 24 17.82 2.43 5.71
CA HIS A 24 18.64 1.29 6.14
C HIS A 24 17.92 -0.05 5.93
N ALA A 25 16.61 -0.13 6.22
CA ALA A 25 15.82 -1.31 5.95
C ALA A 25 15.80 -1.64 4.45
N VAL A 26 15.53 -0.64 3.59
CA VAL A 26 15.56 -0.80 2.13
C VAL A 26 16.92 -1.30 1.64
N ALA A 27 18.02 -0.77 2.17
CA ALA A 27 19.36 -1.21 1.80
C ALA A 27 19.60 -2.68 2.21
N ALA A 28 19.25 -3.04 3.44
CA ALA A 28 19.43 -4.39 3.96
C ALA A 28 18.58 -5.44 3.24
N GLU A 29 17.33 -5.12 2.94
CA GLU A 29 16.45 -5.98 2.12
C GLU A 29 17.00 -6.15 0.71
N ALA A 30 17.44 -5.06 0.07
CA ALA A 30 18.00 -5.09 -1.26
C ALA A 30 19.27 -5.97 -1.31
N GLU A 31 20.16 -5.82 -0.34
CA GLU A 31 21.37 -6.64 -0.22
C GLU A 31 21.04 -8.12 0.02
N ALA A 32 20.06 -8.42 0.87
CA ALA A 32 19.63 -9.77 1.15
C ALA A 32 19.00 -10.45 -0.09
N LEU A 33 18.15 -9.73 -0.82
CA LEU A 33 17.57 -10.20 -2.08
C LEU A 33 18.67 -10.43 -3.16
N ALA A 34 19.67 -9.54 -3.23
CA ALA A 34 20.80 -9.70 -4.13
C ALA A 34 21.64 -10.94 -3.78
N ARG A 35 21.91 -11.20 -2.48
CA ARG A 35 22.60 -12.45 -2.03
C ARG A 35 21.82 -13.70 -2.43
N ARG A 36 20.50 -13.63 -2.57
CA ARG A 36 19.65 -14.74 -3.05
C ARG A 36 19.67 -14.89 -4.58
N GLY A 37 20.45 -14.07 -5.28
CA GLY A 37 20.68 -14.18 -6.72
C GLY A 37 19.75 -13.30 -7.57
N HIS A 38 19.02 -12.36 -6.97
CA HIS A 38 18.17 -11.41 -7.72
C HIS A 38 18.97 -10.22 -8.25
N ALA A 39 18.45 -9.58 -9.30
CA ALA A 39 18.95 -8.31 -9.84
C ALA A 39 18.21 -7.15 -9.17
N VAL A 40 18.82 -6.47 -8.20
CA VAL A 40 18.16 -5.49 -7.37
C VAL A 40 18.64 -4.07 -7.66
N THR A 41 17.70 -3.17 -7.97
CA THR A 41 17.98 -1.76 -8.18
C THR A 41 17.23 -0.92 -7.15
N ILE A 42 17.94 -0.04 -6.45
CA ILE A 42 17.36 0.93 -5.52
C ILE A 42 17.11 2.24 -6.27
N LEU A 43 15.84 2.62 -6.38
CA LEU A 43 15.39 3.88 -6.96
C LEU A 43 15.10 4.87 -5.82
N ALA A 44 15.93 5.91 -5.67
CA ALA A 44 15.84 6.83 -4.55
C ALA A 44 16.35 8.23 -4.90
N PRO A 45 16.01 9.29 -4.12
CA PRO A 45 16.66 10.59 -4.26
C PRO A 45 18.15 10.52 -3.92
N GLY A 46 19.02 11.12 -4.72
CA GLY A 46 20.46 11.15 -4.49
C GLY A 46 20.90 12.28 -3.56
N THR A 47 21.82 11.99 -2.63
CA THR A 47 22.43 13.02 -1.76
C THR A 47 23.51 13.76 -2.51
N GLY A 48 23.22 15.02 -2.92
CA GLY A 48 24.17 15.86 -3.62
C GLY A 48 24.00 15.88 -5.14
N ARG A 49 24.85 16.68 -5.81
CA ARG A 49 24.77 16.90 -7.25
C ARG A 49 25.31 15.73 -8.07
N PRO A 50 26.48 15.14 -7.75
CA PRO A 50 27.05 14.07 -8.56
C PRO A 50 26.18 12.82 -8.68
N PRO A 51 25.59 12.27 -7.59
CA PRO A 51 24.67 11.13 -7.70
C PRO A 51 23.42 11.44 -8.52
N ALA A 52 22.83 12.62 -8.37
CA ALA A 52 21.65 13.04 -9.13
C ALA A 52 21.94 13.16 -10.64
N GLU A 53 23.11 13.69 -11.03
CA GLU A 53 23.53 13.77 -12.43
C GLU A 53 23.82 12.38 -13.02
N ALA A 54 24.45 11.50 -12.25
CA ALA A 54 24.68 10.12 -12.67
C ALA A 54 23.35 9.36 -12.89
N GLY A 55 22.41 9.53 -11.97
CA GLY A 55 21.07 8.94 -12.11
C GLY A 55 20.33 9.46 -13.33
N ARG A 56 20.37 10.78 -13.57
CA ARG A 56 19.77 11.40 -14.78
C ARG A 56 20.32 10.78 -16.06
N ARG A 57 21.64 10.66 -16.21
CA ARG A 57 22.25 10.02 -17.39
C ARG A 57 21.77 8.58 -17.61
N ARG A 58 21.58 7.82 -16.52
CA ARG A 58 21.03 6.45 -16.61
C ARG A 58 19.59 6.45 -17.09
N ILE A 59 18.76 7.37 -16.61
CA ILE A 59 17.36 7.51 -17.02
C ILE A 59 17.28 7.97 -18.49
N GLU A 60 18.13 8.91 -18.92
CA GLU A 60 18.24 9.34 -20.33
C GLU A 60 18.67 8.17 -21.25
N ALA A 61 19.62 7.34 -20.81
CA ALA A 61 20.02 6.13 -21.55
C ALA A 61 18.86 5.11 -21.64
N LEU A 62 18.08 4.95 -20.56
CA LEU A 62 16.90 4.09 -20.56
C LEU A 62 15.83 4.60 -21.55
N GLU A 63 15.57 5.90 -21.62
CA GLU A 63 14.67 6.52 -22.60
C GLU A 63 15.16 6.30 -24.03
N ALA A 64 16.48 6.28 -24.23
CA ALA A 64 17.10 5.96 -25.52
C ALA A 64 17.06 4.44 -25.86
N GLY A 65 16.49 3.59 -25.00
CA GLY A 65 16.29 2.16 -25.23
C GLY A 65 17.28 1.24 -24.50
N ASP A 66 18.25 1.78 -23.74
CA ASP A 66 19.20 0.98 -22.95
C ASP A 66 18.56 0.58 -21.60
N ARG A 67 17.94 -0.61 -21.56
CA ARG A 67 17.32 -1.15 -20.35
C ARG A 67 18.33 -1.54 -19.27
N ASP A 68 19.58 -1.80 -19.63
CA ASP A 68 20.62 -2.20 -18.70
C ASP A 68 21.19 -1.00 -17.94
N ALA A 69 20.92 0.22 -18.43
CA ALA A 69 21.30 1.44 -17.72
C ALA A 69 20.76 1.54 -16.27
N VAL A 70 19.63 0.92 -15.99
CA VAL A 70 18.98 0.89 -14.66
C VAL A 70 18.89 -0.50 -14.06
N ALA A 71 19.52 -1.52 -14.66
CA ALA A 71 19.51 -2.88 -14.16
C ALA A 71 20.82 -3.19 -13.43
N ALA A 72 20.69 -3.89 -12.28
CA ALA A 72 21.80 -4.58 -11.64
C ALA A 72 22.01 -5.96 -12.29
N ASP A 73 23.20 -6.49 -12.18
CA ASP A 73 23.44 -7.91 -12.49
C ASP A 73 22.89 -8.81 -11.37
N ALA A 74 22.34 -9.95 -11.74
CA ALA A 74 21.82 -10.92 -10.78
C ALA A 74 22.91 -11.40 -9.82
N GLY A 75 22.63 -11.33 -8.52
CA GLY A 75 23.56 -11.71 -7.47
C GLY A 75 24.69 -10.71 -7.19
N SER A 76 24.75 -9.59 -7.92
CA SER A 76 25.66 -8.48 -7.64
C SER A 76 25.10 -7.54 -6.58
N PRO A 77 25.93 -6.72 -5.91
CA PRO A 77 25.43 -5.69 -5.00
C PRO A 77 24.38 -4.81 -5.66
N PRO A 78 23.37 -4.34 -4.89
CA PRO A 78 22.30 -3.52 -5.44
C PRO A 78 22.81 -2.27 -6.16
N LEU A 79 22.26 -2.00 -7.35
CA LEU A 79 22.53 -0.78 -8.09
C LEU A 79 21.70 0.37 -7.51
N VAL A 80 22.32 1.46 -7.10
CA VAL A 80 21.60 2.67 -6.68
C VAL A 80 21.47 3.65 -7.84
N VAL A 81 20.23 3.96 -8.24
CA VAL A 81 19.90 4.93 -9.27
C VAL A 81 19.19 6.12 -8.64
N ALA A 82 19.81 7.29 -8.70
CA ALA A 82 19.19 8.50 -8.17
C ALA A 82 18.13 9.04 -9.14
N THR A 83 16.86 8.98 -8.72
CA THR A 83 15.72 9.48 -9.52
C THR A 83 15.57 10.99 -9.48
N SER A 84 16.19 11.65 -8.50
CA SER A 84 16.18 13.11 -8.32
C SER A 84 17.27 13.54 -7.36
N ARG A 85 17.44 14.87 -7.20
CA ARG A 85 18.26 15.43 -6.11
C ARG A 85 17.44 15.51 -4.83
N ALA A 86 18.00 15.00 -3.74
CA ALA A 86 17.41 15.12 -2.42
C ALA A 86 17.44 16.58 -1.91
N ILE A 87 16.29 17.04 -1.42
CA ILE A 87 16.13 18.32 -0.72
C ILE A 87 15.94 18.10 0.76
N ARG A 88 16.34 19.07 1.59
CA ARG A 88 16.04 19.02 3.02
C ARG A 88 14.54 19.20 3.22
N SER A 89 13.88 18.20 3.75
CA SER A 89 12.49 18.35 4.20
C SER A 89 12.46 19.21 5.46
N GLY A 90 11.57 20.22 5.50
CA GLY A 90 11.27 20.98 6.70
C GLY A 90 10.52 20.18 7.78
N ALA A 91 10.19 18.90 7.53
CA ALA A 91 9.53 18.02 8.47
C ALA A 91 10.42 17.74 9.69
N LYS A 92 9.78 17.74 10.88
CA LYS A 92 10.44 17.50 12.16
C LYS A 92 11.04 16.07 12.20
N GLY A 93 12.34 15.92 11.99
CA GLY A 93 13.08 14.66 12.09
C GLY A 93 14.52 14.81 11.63
N PRO A 94 15.52 14.16 12.25
CA PRO A 94 16.89 14.19 11.80
C PRO A 94 17.03 13.43 10.47
N GLY A 95 17.72 14.06 9.51
CA GLY A 95 18.20 13.37 8.31
C GLY A 95 17.24 13.15 7.17
N ARG A 96 15.93 13.44 7.31
CA ARG A 96 14.97 13.24 6.22
C ARG A 96 15.26 14.18 5.05
N ARG A 97 15.82 13.62 3.99
CA ARG A 97 16.00 14.25 2.70
C ARG A 97 15.10 13.52 1.71
N LEU A 98 14.11 14.24 1.17
CA LEU A 98 13.15 13.73 0.20
C LEU A 98 13.52 14.27 -1.19
N GLY A 99 13.07 13.61 -2.25
CA GLY A 99 13.20 14.12 -3.60
C GLY A 99 12.36 15.37 -3.83
N GLY A 100 12.82 16.27 -4.71
CA GLY A 100 12.00 17.36 -5.20
C GLY A 100 10.78 16.83 -5.97
N PRO A 101 9.58 17.42 -5.80
CA PRO A 101 8.33 16.79 -6.28
C PRO A 101 8.23 16.68 -7.81
N ILE A 102 8.83 17.57 -8.58
CA ILE A 102 8.67 17.59 -10.05
C ILE A 102 9.72 16.72 -10.75
N ASP A 103 11.00 16.88 -10.43
CA ASP A 103 12.07 16.11 -11.08
C ASP A 103 12.05 14.62 -10.68
N SER A 104 11.55 14.31 -9.47
CA SER A 104 11.48 12.91 -9.00
C SER A 104 10.32 12.13 -9.60
N ALA A 105 9.22 12.79 -9.99
CA ALA A 105 8.08 12.11 -10.58
C ALA A 105 8.45 11.51 -11.94
N SER A 106 8.95 12.33 -12.87
CA SER A 106 9.27 11.88 -14.22
C SER A 106 10.37 10.82 -14.26
N GLY A 107 11.46 11.00 -13.49
CA GLY A 107 12.54 10.02 -13.46
C GLY A 107 12.12 8.66 -12.90
N LEU A 108 11.25 8.66 -11.88
CA LEU A 108 10.72 7.43 -11.29
C LEU A 108 9.68 6.74 -12.19
N GLU A 109 8.80 7.51 -12.83
CA GLU A 109 7.81 7.01 -13.79
C GLU A 109 8.48 6.32 -14.99
N ILE A 110 9.53 6.95 -15.55
CA ILE A 110 10.31 6.40 -16.65
C ILE A 110 11.02 5.11 -16.20
N ALA A 111 11.70 5.14 -15.04
CA ALA A 111 12.41 3.97 -14.54
C ALA A 111 11.48 2.77 -14.31
N LEU A 112 10.31 2.98 -13.70
CA LEU A 112 9.33 1.92 -13.45
C LEU A 112 8.63 1.43 -14.73
N GLY A 113 8.37 2.34 -15.68
CA GLY A 113 7.67 2.00 -16.93
C GLY A 113 8.54 1.31 -17.97
N LEU A 114 9.81 1.72 -18.09
CA LEU A 114 10.71 1.23 -19.14
C LEU A 114 11.77 0.25 -18.64
N GLY A 115 12.07 0.23 -17.33
CA GLY A 115 13.15 -0.55 -16.74
C GLY A 115 12.97 -2.07 -16.80
N GLY A 116 11.76 -2.57 -17.11
CA GLY A 116 11.48 -4.00 -17.26
C GLY A 116 11.66 -4.77 -15.94
N PHE A 117 11.21 -4.21 -14.83
CA PHE A 117 11.25 -4.85 -13.53
C PHE A 117 10.10 -5.86 -13.36
N ASP A 118 10.42 -7.04 -12.84
CA ASP A 118 9.43 -8.05 -12.47
C ASP A 118 8.67 -7.65 -11.20
N VAL A 119 9.32 -6.86 -10.34
CA VAL A 119 8.77 -6.35 -9.08
C VAL A 119 9.14 -4.87 -8.89
N ALA A 120 8.16 -4.06 -8.54
CA ALA A 120 8.35 -2.71 -8.01
C ALA A 120 7.88 -2.69 -6.55
N HIS A 121 8.82 -2.60 -5.61
CA HIS A 121 8.53 -2.57 -4.18
C HIS A 121 8.76 -1.18 -3.61
N LEU A 122 7.69 -0.51 -3.27
CA LEU A 122 7.70 0.84 -2.70
C LEU A 122 7.67 0.78 -1.16
N HIS A 123 8.62 1.45 -0.54
CA HIS A 123 8.68 1.59 0.90
C HIS A 123 8.10 2.94 1.35
N GLU A 124 7.42 2.95 2.50
CA GLU A 124 6.80 4.14 3.11
C GLU A 124 5.90 4.91 2.12
N PRO A 125 4.83 4.31 1.59
CA PRO A 125 4.01 4.87 0.52
C PRO A 125 3.33 6.19 0.89
N LEU A 126 3.20 6.48 2.19
CA LEU A 126 2.58 7.69 2.72
C LEU A 126 3.59 8.83 2.95
N ALA A 127 4.88 8.61 2.68
CA ALA A 127 5.84 9.70 2.67
C ALA A 127 5.45 10.73 1.60
N PRO A 128 5.62 12.03 1.85
CA PRO A 128 5.32 13.07 0.87
C PRO A 128 6.32 13.00 -0.31
N SER A 129 6.05 12.12 -1.26
CA SER A 129 6.84 11.87 -2.45
C SER A 129 5.93 11.43 -3.61
N PRO A 130 6.35 11.54 -4.87
CA PRO A 130 5.58 11.06 -6.01
C PRO A 130 5.60 9.52 -6.16
N ALA A 131 6.32 8.80 -5.28
CA ALA A 131 6.57 7.38 -5.44
C ALA A 131 5.30 6.53 -5.51
N LEU A 132 4.30 6.82 -4.67
CA LEU A 132 3.02 6.11 -4.71
C LEU A 132 2.27 6.32 -6.03
N ALA A 133 2.28 7.55 -6.58
CA ALA A 133 1.66 7.84 -7.86
C ALA A 133 2.42 7.19 -9.03
N ALA A 134 3.75 7.12 -8.93
CA ALA A 134 4.60 6.51 -9.96
C ALA A 134 4.44 4.98 -10.05
N LEU A 135 3.95 4.33 -8.99
CA LEU A 135 3.73 2.88 -8.96
C LEU A 135 2.77 2.39 -10.07
N ARG A 136 1.88 3.25 -10.56
CA ARG A 136 0.99 2.96 -11.70
C ARG A 136 1.75 2.61 -13.00
N HIS A 137 3.00 3.05 -13.15
CA HIS A 137 3.82 2.80 -14.32
C HIS A 137 4.59 1.46 -14.24
N ALA A 138 4.61 0.82 -13.07
CA ALA A 138 5.23 -0.49 -12.93
C ALA A 138 4.45 -1.56 -13.71
N THR A 139 5.18 -2.38 -14.46
CA THR A 139 4.63 -3.44 -15.33
C THR A 139 4.56 -4.81 -14.65
N GLY A 140 5.37 -5.02 -13.60
CA GLY A 140 5.41 -6.25 -12.81
C GLY A 140 4.58 -6.16 -11.52
N VAL A 141 4.91 -7.04 -10.55
CA VAL A 141 4.29 -7.06 -9.22
C VAL A 141 4.53 -5.73 -8.51
N ARG A 142 3.48 -5.15 -7.96
CA ARG A 142 3.50 -3.88 -7.22
C ARG A 142 3.34 -4.16 -5.73
N ALA A 143 4.42 -4.05 -4.99
CA ALA A 143 4.44 -4.23 -3.55
C ALA A 143 4.60 -2.89 -2.82
N VAL A 144 3.96 -2.74 -1.66
CA VAL A 144 4.15 -1.58 -0.79
C VAL A 144 4.37 -2.02 0.64
N THR A 145 5.42 -1.51 1.29
CA THR A 145 5.69 -1.74 2.73
C THR A 145 5.50 -0.46 3.53
N PHE A 146 4.73 -0.58 4.61
CA PHE A 146 4.48 0.48 5.57
C PHE A 146 5.41 0.31 6.77
N HIS A 147 6.38 1.21 6.92
CA HIS A 147 7.31 1.18 8.06
C HIS A 147 6.76 1.88 9.31
N ARG A 148 5.68 2.63 9.18
CA ARG A 148 5.07 3.40 10.27
C ARG A 148 3.55 3.36 10.22
N THR A 149 2.97 3.33 11.41
CA THR A 149 1.52 3.43 11.61
C THR A 149 1.05 4.82 12.04
N ALA A 150 1.95 5.71 12.45
CA ALA A 150 1.63 7.05 12.95
C ALA A 150 2.49 8.15 12.26
N PRO A 151 1.99 9.39 12.15
CA PRO A 151 0.62 9.87 12.25
C PRO A 151 -0.03 10.01 10.87
N LEU A 152 -1.09 9.27 10.63
CA LEU A 152 -1.91 9.36 9.41
C LEU A 152 -2.88 10.56 9.42
N ALA A 153 -2.74 11.48 10.38
CA ALA A 153 -3.63 12.64 10.53
C ALA A 153 -3.71 13.53 9.27
N GLY A 154 -2.63 13.60 8.48
CA GLY A 154 -2.63 14.32 7.19
C GLY A 154 -3.22 13.54 6.01
N VAL A 155 -3.36 12.21 6.15
CA VAL A 155 -3.87 11.35 5.08
C VAL A 155 -5.37 11.54 4.85
N ALA A 156 -6.12 12.00 5.85
CA ALA A 156 -7.55 12.21 5.75
C ALA A 156 -7.92 13.13 4.56
N PHE A 157 -7.15 14.18 4.29
CA PHE A 157 -7.39 15.10 3.18
C PHE A 157 -7.04 14.53 1.81
N VAL A 158 -6.07 13.61 1.73
CA VAL A 158 -5.60 12.99 0.48
C VAL A 158 -6.02 11.53 0.36
N ARG A 159 -6.83 11.04 1.29
CA ARG A 159 -7.26 9.65 1.37
C ARG A 159 -7.78 9.08 0.05
N PRO A 160 -8.67 9.76 -0.72
CA PRO A 160 -9.16 9.20 -1.98
C PRO A 160 -8.04 8.94 -3.00
N LEU A 161 -7.02 9.82 -3.04
CA LEU A 161 -5.86 9.64 -3.91
C LEU A 161 -4.97 8.49 -3.44
N VAL A 162 -4.78 8.37 -2.13
CA VAL A 162 -4.01 7.29 -1.51
C VAL A 162 -4.71 5.96 -1.71
N ASP A 163 -6.02 5.87 -1.44
CA ASP A 163 -6.82 4.66 -1.63
C ASP A 163 -6.77 4.18 -3.08
N ARG A 164 -6.90 5.10 -4.04
CA ARG A 164 -6.81 4.81 -5.47
C ARG A 164 -5.44 4.29 -5.88
N ALA A 165 -4.37 4.93 -5.41
CA ALA A 165 -3.01 4.50 -5.71
C ALA A 165 -2.69 3.16 -5.04
N LEU A 166 -3.13 2.94 -3.79
CA LEU A 166 -2.98 1.67 -3.08
C LEU A 166 -3.85 0.54 -3.68
N ALA A 167 -4.97 0.86 -4.33
CA ALA A 167 -5.77 -0.14 -5.04
C ALA A 167 -4.99 -0.83 -6.18
N GLN A 168 -3.93 -0.18 -6.68
CA GLN A 168 -3.04 -0.74 -7.70
C GLN A 168 -1.94 -1.64 -7.11
N ALA A 169 -1.75 -1.66 -5.79
CA ALA A 169 -0.76 -2.50 -5.15
C ALA A 169 -1.28 -3.94 -5.06
N ASP A 170 -0.50 -4.89 -5.58
CA ASP A 170 -0.78 -6.33 -5.53
C ASP A 170 -0.48 -6.92 -4.15
N LEU A 171 0.49 -6.31 -3.44
CA LEU A 171 0.91 -6.66 -2.09
C LEU A 171 0.96 -5.41 -1.21
N ARG A 172 0.37 -5.50 -0.02
CA ARG A 172 0.51 -4.51 1.04
C ARG A 172 1.13 -5.21 2.24
N ILE A 173 2.25 -4.69 2.71
CA ILE A 173 3.07 -5.31 3.74
C ILE A 173 3.09 -4.41 4.97
N ALA A 174 2.86 -5.02 6.12
CA ALA A 174 3.02 -4.41 7.44
C ALA A 174 4.12 -5.13 8.21
N LEU A 175 4.80 -4.42 9.11
CA LEU A 175 5.94 -4.97 9.86
C LEU A 175 5.53 -5.78 11.09
N SER A 176 4.25 -5.77 11.46
CA SER A 176 3.69 -6.56 12.56
C SER A 176 2.20 -6.78 12.34
N ALA A 177 1.61 -7.75 13.02
CA ALA A 177 0.16 -7.98 12.98
C ALA A 177 -0.59 -6.77 13.57
N ALA A 178 -0.08 -6.20 14.66
CA ALA A 178 -0.63 -4.98 15.27
C ALA A 178 -0.61 -3.80 14.29
N ALA A 179 0.52 -3.58 13.59
CA ALA A 179 0.62 -2.54 12.55
C ALA A 179 -0.36 -2.78 11.41
N GLY A 180 -0.49 -4.03 10.93
CA GLY A 180 -1.44 -4.42 9.90
C GLY A 180 -2.88 -4.13 10.29
N HIS A 181 -3.24 -4.40 11.54
CA HIS A 181 -4.58 -4.12 12.07
C HIS A 181 -4.88 -2.61 12.12
N VAL A 182 -3.94 -1.81 12.60
CA VAL A 182 -4.07 -0.34 12.62
C VAL A 182 -4.20 0.21 11.20
N LEU A 183 -3.35 -0.26 10.28
CA LEU A 183 -3.39 0.16 8.87
C LEU A 183 -4.71 -0.22 8.20
N ALA A 184 -5.21 -1.44 8.42
CA ALA A 184 -6.49 -1.89 7.86
C ALA A 184 -7.69 -1.06 8.34
N GLY A 185 -7.64 -0.52 9.57
CA GLY A 185 -8.65 0.40 10.10
C GLY A 185 -8.65 1.78 9.40
N ILE A 186 -7.52 2.20 8.84
CA ILE A 186 -7.36 3.52 8.22
C ILE A 186 -7.39 3.41 6.69
N LEU A 187 -6.70 2.43 6.14
CA LEU A 187 -6.55 2.13 4.72
C LEU A 187 -7.02 0.69 4.48
N PRO A 188 -8.33 0.47 4.26
CA PRO A 188 -8.90 -0.87 4.15
C PRO A 188 -8.21 -1.74 3.10
N GLY A 189 -7.98 -3.01 3.43
CA GLY A 189 -7.34 -3.99 2.57
C GLY A 189 -6.68 -5.10 3.37
N ALA A 190 -6.22 -6.14 2.68
CA ALA A 190 -5.42 -7.20 3.28
C ALA A 190 -3.95 -6.75 3.38
N TYR A 191 -3.31 -7.11 4.49
CA TYR A 191 -1.91 -6.83 4.74
C TYR A 191 -1.19 -8.15 5.05
N GLU A 192 -0.13 -8.41 4.31
CA GLU A 192 0.82 -9.46 4.65
C GLU A 192 1.75 -8.96 5.77
N VAL A 193 2.11 -9.83 6.70
CA VAL A 193 2.99 -9.44 7.82
C VAL A 193 4.39 -9.95 7.54
N VAL A 194 5.32 -9.02 7.30
CA VAL A 194 6.75 -9.32 7.11
C VAL A 194 7.54 -8.43 8.06
N PRO A 195 7.85 -8.92 9.28
CA PRO A 195 8.66 -8.16 10.23
C PRO A 195 10.07 -7.93 9.71
N GLU A 196 10.66 -6.80 10.05
CA GLU A 196 12.05 -6.48 9.69
C GLU A 196 13.04 -7.51 10.25
N GLY A 197 14.11 -7.70 9.52
CA GLY A 197 15.24 -8.52 9.93
C GLY A 197 16.23 -7.74 10.78
N ILE A 198 17.21 -8.45 11.29
CA ILE A 198 18.37 -7.88 11.97
C ILE A 198 19.65 -8.45 11.38
N ASP A 199 20.74 -7.69 11.44
CA ASP A 199 22.09 -8.21 11.26
C ASP A 199 22.68 -8.55 12.64
N PRO A 200 22.71 -9.84 13.04
CA PRO A 200 23.21 -10.23 14.36
C PRO A 200 24.69 -9.86 14.60
N ALA A 201 25.46 -9.66 13.54
CA ALA A 201 26.88 -9.34 13.65
C ALA A 201 27.12 -7.91 14.20
N LEU A 202 26.15 -7.01 14.06
CA LEU A 202 26.21 -5.65 14.58
C LEU A 202 26.04 -5.60 16.11
N PHE A 203 25.42 -6.63 16.69
CA PHE A 203 25.09 -6.70 18.10
C PHE A 203 25.89 -7.83 18.76
N GLY A 204 26.92 -7.47 19.51
CA GLY A 204 27.78 -8.39 20.21
C GLY A 204 27.05 -9.18 21.30
N PRO A 205 27.77 -9.99 22.11
CA PRO A 205 27.19 -10.68 23.24
C PRO A 205 26.60 -9.70 24.26
N PRO A 206 25.63 -10.15 25.10
CA PRO A 206 25.02 -9.31 26.12
C PRO A 206 26.08 -8.63 27.01
N SER A 207 25.86 -7.35 27.26
CA SER A 207 26.77 -6.57 28.11
C SER A 207 26.65 -6.99 29.58
N THR A 208 27.77 -7.16 30.24
CA THR A 208 27.85 -7.33 31.71
C THR A 208 28.07 -6.02 32.44
N ALA A 209 28.32 -4.92 31.72
CA ALA A 209 28.57 -3.61 32.31
C ALA A 209 27.32 -3.08 33.05
N PRO A 210 27.46 -2.58 34.26
CA PRO A 210 26.38 -1.89 34.94
C PRO A 210 26.06 -0.61 34.17
N GLY A 211 24.78 -0.37 33.88
CA GLY A 211 24.36 0.85 33.21
C GLY A 211 23.00 0.71 32.55
N VAL A 212 22.45 1.86 32.23
CA VAL A 212 21.13 1.99 31.59
C VAL A 212 21.29 2.73 30.26
N VAL A 213 20.68 2.22 29.22
CA VAL A 213 20.60 2.87 27.90
C VAL A 213 19.19 3.40 27.70
N VAL A 214 19.04 4.67 27.41
CA VAL A 214 17.76 5.32 27.13
C VAL A 214 17.69 5.63 25.66
N VAL A 215 16.70 5.10 24.95
CA VAL A 215 16.43 5.43 23.56
C VAL A 215 15.42 6.58 23.55
N ALA A 216 15.86 7.76 23.11
CA ALA A 216 15.06 8.98 23.10
C ALA A 216 15.44 9.85 21.89
N ARG A 217 15.07 9.37 20.70
CA ARG A 217 15.42 9.97 19.41
C ARG A 217 14.47 11.09 19.00
N ASP A 218 13.35 11.23 19.69
CA ASP A 218 12.39 12.29 19.46
C ASP A 218 12.92 13.68 19.79
N ARG A 219 12.59 14.64 18.92
CA ARG A 219 13.04 16.04 19.11
C ARG A 219 12.30 16.79 20.21
N ASP A 220 11.09 16.38 20.57
CA ASP A 220 10.30 17.03 21.62
C ASP A 220 10.82 16.73 23.02
N ARG A 221 11.53 15.59 23.19
CA ARG A 221 12.17 15.13 24.44
C ARG A 221 11.20 14.91 25.60
N THR A 222 9.92 14.78 25.34
CA THR A 222 8.92 14.52 26.39
C THR A 222 9.19 13.19 27.06
N GLY A 223 9.40 12.13 26.28
CA GLY A 223 9.79 10.82 26.78
C GLY A 223 11.11 10.85 27.57
N LEU A 224 12.14 11.56 27.06
CA LEU A 224 13.42 11.70 27.76
C LEU A 224 13.25 12.36 29.12
N ARG A 225 12.56 13.50 29.20
CA ARG A 225 12.33 14.21 30.47
C ARG A 225 11.55 13.36 31.46
N PHE A 226 10.63 12.58 30.98
CA PHE A 226 9.82 11.66 31.77
C PHE A 226 10.69 10.55 32.38
N VAL A 227 11.41 9.78 31.55
CA VAL A 227 12.21 8.66 32.05
C VAL A 227 13.39 9.09 32.91
N MET A 228 13.96 10.28 32.65
CA MET A 228 15.01 10.85 33.49
C MET A 228 14.50 11.20 34.88
N ARG A 229 13.22 11.59 35.05
CA ARG A 229 12.63 11.78 36.39
C ARG A 229 12.46 10.45 37.12
N ALA A 230 12.02 9.40 36.41
CA ALA A 230 11.92 8.05 36.97
C ALA A 230 13.32 7.55 37.44
N LEU A 231 14.35 7.73 36.60
CA LEU A 231 15.73 7.39 36.96
C LEU A 231 16.29 8.22 38.11
N ALA A 232 15.90 9.49 38.26
CA ALA A 232 16.31 10.33 39.36
C ALA A 232 15.70 9.89 40.72
N ALA A 233 14.60 9.15 40.69
CA ALA A 233 13.97 8.55 41.87
C ALA A 233 14.60 7.20 42.27
N THR A 234 15.49 6.61 41.45
CA THR A 234 16.19 5.36 41.77
C THR A 234 17.51 5.63 42.50
N ASP A 235 17.99 4.65 43.26
CA ASP A 235 19.28 4.75 43.93
C ASP A 235 20.43 4.89 42.89
N PRO A 236 21.21 5.98 42.97
CA PRO A 236 22.33 6.20 42.05
C PRO A 236 23.37 5.09 42.03
N ALA A 237 23.60 4.43 43.17
CA ALA A 237 24.58 3.34 43.29
C ALA A 237 24.17 2.09 42.49
N LEU A 238 22.87 1.88 42.28
CA LEU A 238 22.33 0.73 41.55
C LEU A 238 22.33 0.93 40.01
N SER A 239 22.00 2.13 39.56
CA SER A 239 21.76 2.36 38.12
C SER A 239 23.02 2.56 37.26
N GLY A 240 24.21 2.76 37.86
CA GLY A 240 25.46 2.95 37.13
C GLY A 240 25.43 4.15 36.15
N PRO A 241 26.26 4.14 35.11
CA PRO A 241 26.26 5.16 34.07
C PRO A 241 25.00 5.06 33.18
N ILE A 242 24.53 6.21 32.69
CA ILE A 242 23.38 6.31 31.82
C ILE A 242 23.83 6.76 30.42
N THR A 243 23.51 5.99 29.41
CA THR A 243 23.76 6.37 28.01
C THR A 243 22.44 6.74 27.36
N VAL A 244 22.35 7.91 26.74
CA VAL A 244 21.17 8.36 26.01
C VAL A 244 21.48 8.32 24.52
N ILE A 245 20.73 7.52 23.76
CA ILE A 245 20.71 7.58 22.30
C ILE A 245 19.71 8.68 21.93
N GLY A 246 20.23 9.81 21.49
CA GLY A 246 19.45 11.01 21.18
C GLY A 246 19.43 11.33 19.69
N PRO A 247 18.60 12.32 19.27
CA PRO A 247 18.51 12.73 17.89
C PRO A 247 19.87 13.18 17.34
N ALA A 248 20.20 12.76 16.13
CA ALA A 248 21.41 13.19 15.45
C ALA A 248 21.47 14.74 15.34
N GLY A 249 22.66 15.31 15.58
CA GLY A 249 22.92 16.75 15.44
C GLY A 249 22.41 17.65 16.59
N THR A 250 21.90 17.08 17.68
CA THR A 250 21.41 17.88 18.83
C THR A 250 21.88 17.40 20.23
N PRO A 251 23.13 16.90 20.41
CA PRO A 251 23.54 16.30 21.67
C PRO A 251 23.51 17.31 22.85
N GLN A 252 23.86 18.59 22.63
CA GLN A 252 23.81 19.61 23.66
C GLN A 252 22.38 19.88 24.16
N ARG A 253 21.41 19.93 23.23
CA ARG A 253 20.00 20.12 23.59
C ARG A 253 19.42 18.89 24.30
N THR A 254 19.85 17.68 23.94
CA THR A 254 19.49 16.45 24.63
C THR A 254 20.05 16.46 26.07
N ARG A 255 21.31 16.81 26.22
CA ARG A 255 21.94 16.95 27.54
C ARG A 255 21.28 18.04 28.42
N ALA A 256 20.82 19.12 27.82
CA ALA A 256 20.09 20.18 28.52
C ALA A 256 18.74 19.72 29.09
N ALA A 257 18.12 18.71 28.49
CA ALA A 257 16.86 18.13 28.97
C ALA A 257 17.05 17.16 30.16
N VAL A 258 18.29 16.76 30.45
CA VAL A 258 18.64 15.89 31.60
C VAL A 258 18.62 16.69 32.88
N PRO A 259 17.99 16.23 33.99
CA PRO A 259 18.04 16.84 35.32
C PRO A 259 19.47 17.05 35.78
N LYS A 260 19.74 18.17 36.49
CA LYS A 260 21.08 18.52 36.93
C LYS A 260 21.74 17.40 37.77
N ALA A 261 20.98 16.73 38.62
CA ALA A 261 21.44 15.64 39.47
C ALA A 261 21.97 14.42 38.70
N LEU A 262 21.55 14.21 37.45
CA LEU A 262 21.99 13.08 36.64
C LEU A 262 23.06 13.43 35.61
N ARG A 263 23.35 14.70 35.36
CA ARG A 263 24.19 15.15 34.24
C ARG A 263 25.61 14.59 34.21
N GLU A 264 26.20 14.38 35.37
CA GLU A 264 27.55 13.80 35.48
C GLU A 264 27.59 12.32 35.13
N ARG A 265 26.47 11.64 35.27
CA ARG A 265 26.30 10.20 34.96
C ARG A 265 25.78 9.93 33.56
N VAL A 266 25.32 10.96 32.85
CA VAL A 266 24.70 10.83 31.53
C VAL A 266 25.69 11.15 30.41
N SER A 267 25.91 10.18 29.56
CA SER A 267 26.54 10.37 28.25
C SER A 267 25.46 10.41 27.16
N VAL A 268 25.58 11.33 26.19
CA VAL A 268 24.66 11.44 25.06
C VAL A 268 25.39 11.00 23.80
N MET A 269 24.88 9.98 23.17
CA MET A 269 25.32 9.51 21.84
C MET A 269 24.30 9.91 20.79
N PRO A 270 24.72 10.49 19.65
CA PRO A 270 23.81 10.71 18.55
C PRO A 270 23.42 9.38 17.91
N ASP A 271 22.16 9.24 17.48
CA ASP A 271 21.75 8.14 16.64
C ASP A 271 22.40 8.30 15.26
N ALA A 272 23.35 7.43 14.97
CA ALA A 272 24.12 7.38 13.72
C ALA A 272 24.01 6.02 13.03
N GLY A 273 22.87 5.32 13.22
CA GLY A 273 22.59 4.02 12.61
C GLY A 273 22.87 2.82 13.52
N ALA A 274 22.58 1.63 13.04
CA ALA A 274 22.59 0.37 13.81
C ALA A 274 23.94 0.06 14.46
N THR A 275 25.07 0.31 13.78
CA THR A 275 26.42 0.10 14.35
C THR A 275 26.66 0.97 15.58
N ALA A 276 26.32 2.27 15.50
CA ALA A 276 26.47 3.19 16.64
C ALA A 276 25.53 2.82 17.78
N ARG A 277 24.32 2.35 17.48
CA ARG A 277 23.38 1.84 18.47
C ARG A 277 23.90 0.57 19.14
N GLY A 278 24.48 -0.35 18.38
CA GLY A 278 25.14 -1.54 18.93
C GLY A 278 26.27 -1.20 19.90
N GLU A 279 27.06 -0.14 19.63
CA GLU A 279 28.05 0.38 20.58
C GLU A 279 27.42 0.97 21.84
N ALA A 280 26.30 1.68 21.71
CA ALA A 280 25.58 2.22 22.86
C ALA A 280 25.00 1.10 23.74
N PHE A 281 24.43 0.06 23.15
CA PHE A 281 23.85 -1.08 23.88
C PHE A 281 24.92 -1.86 24.68
N ARG A 282 26.16 -1.90 24.22
CA ARG A 282 27.27 -2.50 25.00
C ARG A 282 27.62 -1.75 26.28
N ARG A 283 27.08 -0.54 26.51
CA ARG A 283 27.37 0.28 27.69
C ARG A 283 26.42 0.03 28.86
N GLY A 284 25.45 -0.85 28.73
CA GLY A 284 24.48 -1.14 29.76
C GLY A 284 23.80 -2.48 29.60
N ARG A 285 22.99 -2.84 30.60
CA ARG A 285 22.22 -4.08 30.64
C ARG A 285 20.71 -3.86 30.48
N ILE A 286 20.25 -2.64 30.73
CA ILE A 286 18.84 -2.28 30.69
C ILE A 286 18.63 -1.22 29.60
N ALA A 287 17.66 -1.45 28.69
CA ALA A 287 17.26 -0.49 27.69
C ALA A 287 15.88 0.08 28.03
N LEU A 288 15.72 1.40 27.98
CA LEU A 288 14.48 2.12 28.26
C LEU A 288 13.97 2.80 27.00
N PHE A 289 12.72 2.49 26.63
CA PHE A 289 11.99 3.09 25.52
C PHE A 289 10.79 3.85 26.08
N PRO A 290 10.92 5.16 26.36
CA PRO A 290 9.93 5.92 27.13
C PRO A 290 8.63 6.25 26.38
N THR A 291 8.60 6.09 25.06
CA THR A 291 7.38 6.30 24.25
C THR A 291 7.10 5.07 23.39
N ALA A 292 5.83 4.84 23.07
CA ALA A 292 5.42 3.73 22.21
C ALA A 292 5.94 3.91 20.77
N GLU A 293 6.01 5.13 20.29
CA GLU A 293 6.54 5.47 18.97
C GLU A 293 8.04 5.12 18.83
N GLU A 294 8.84 5.36 19.86
CA GLU A 294 10.25 4.94 19.89
C GLU A 294 10.39 3.42 19.96
N ALA A 295 9.52 2.77 20.73
CA ALA A 295 9.53 1.33 20.91
C ALA A 295 8.97 0.57 19.67
N ALA A 296 8.09 1.19 18.88
CA ALA A 296 7.57 0.64 17.64
C ALA A 296 8.56 0.73 16.45
N THR A 297 9.86 0.97 16.73
CA THR A 297 10.90 1.08 15.72
C THR A 297 11.80 -0.17 15.69
N PRO A 298 12.61 -0.36 14.65
CA PRO A 298 13.60 -1.46 14.60
C PRO A 298 14.55 -1.46 15.81
N VAL A 299 14.75 -0.30 16.45
CA VAL A 299 15.68 -0.13 17.56
C VAL A 299 15.30 -0.95 18.79
N LEU A 300 14.02 -1.22 19.02
CA LEU A 300 13.58 -2.15 20.06
C LEU A 300 14.15 -3.56 19.81
N ARG A 301 14.00 -4.06 18.60
CA ARG A 301 14.51 -5.37 18.19
C ARG A 301 16.04 -5.43 18.25
N GLU A 302 16.71 -4.34 17.88
CA GLU A 302 18.16 -4.22 17.99
C GLU A 302 18.63 -4.31 19.45
N ALA A 303 17.93 -3.62 20.38
CA ALA A 303 18.23 -3.72 21.82
C ALA A 303 17.99 -5.14 22.34
N MET A 304 16.91 -5.81 21.90
CA MET A 304 16.64 -7.21 22.20
C MET A 304 17.76 -8.11 21.69
N ALA A 305 18.18 -7.95 20.43
CA ALA A 305 19.26 -8.74 19.84
C ALA A 305 20.63 -8.52 20.49
N ALA A 306 20.83 -7.33 21.09
CA ALA A 306 21.99 -7.05 21.94
C ALA A 306 21.89 -7.69 23.33
N GLY A 307 20.84 -8.44 23.63
CA GLY A 307 20.62 -9.11 24.92
C GLY A 307 20.35 -8.14 26.06
N MET A 308 19.72 -7.01 25.78
CA MET A 308 19.35 -6.06 26.82
C MET A 308 18.03 -6.44 27.52
N CYS A 309 17.92 -6.21 28.80
CA CYS A 309 16.64 -6.21 29.51
C CYS A 309 15.85 -4.96 29.07
N VAL A 310 14.78 -5.16 28.31
CA VAL A 310 14.03 -4.08 27.69
C VAL A 310 12.83 -3.67 28.54
N LEU A 311 12.71 -2.38 28.85
CA LEU A 311 11.54 -1.74 29.45
C LEU A 311 11.01 -0.71 28.44
N ALA A 312 9.78 -0.88 27.98
CA ALA A 312 9.21 -0.07 26.92
C ALA A 312 7.81 0.45 27.28
N ALA A 313 7.48 1.64 26.80
CA ALA A 313 6.11 2.15 26.91
C ALA A 313 5.16 1.25 26.14
N ARG A 314 4.06 0.86 26.78
CA ARG A 314 3.08 -0.07 26.26
C ARG A 314 2.42 0.45 24.97
N GLY A 315 2.28 -0.46 24.02
CA GLY A 315 1.56 -0.27 22.78
C GLY A 315 1.40 -1.62 22.08
N PRO A 316 0.43 -1.78 21.16
CA PRO A 316 0.15 -3.07 20.51
C PRO A 316 1.37 -3.69 19.82
N GLU A 317 2.15 -2.89 19.10
CA GLU A 317 3.37 -3.34 18.40
C GLU A 317 4.48 -3.73 19.39
N VAL A 318 4.56 -3.03 20.54
CA VAL A 318 5.52 -3.33 21.60
C VAL A 318 5.18 -4.64 22.30
N GLU A 319 3.91 -4.85 22.62
CA GLU A 319 3.44 -6.10 23.26
C GLU A 319 3.66 -7.30 22.34
N GLU A 320 3.40 -7.14 21.05
CA GLU A 320 3.70 -8.16 20.03
C GLU A 320 5.22 -8.45 19.96
N ALA A 321 6.05 -7.41 19.92
CA ALA A 321 7.51 -7.57 19.83
C ALA A 321 8.08 -8.26 21.07
N LEU A 322 7.62 -7.90 22.28
CA LEU A 322 8.12 -8.47 23.54
C LEU A 322 7.55 -9.86 23.84
N GLY A 323 6.36 -10.24 23.29
CA GLY A 323 5.77 -11.56 23.47
C GLY A 323 5.45 -11.97 24.91
N GLY A 324 5.53 -11.03 25.87
CA GLY A 324 5.18 -11.22 27.27
C GLY A 324 6.31 -11.72 28.18
N ASP A 325 7.42 -12.22 27.64
CA ASP A 325 8.52 -12.84 28.40
C ASP A 325 9.92 -12.23 28.11
N SER A 326 10.06 -11.44 27.06
CA SER A 326 11.35 -10.88 26.63
C SER A 326 11.54 -9.40 26.94
N GLY A 327 10.71 -8.85 27.83
CA GLY A 327 10.79 -7.47 28.29
C GLY A 327 9.60 -7.08 29.15
N ILE A 328 9.52 -5.81 29.52
CA ILE A 328 8.46 -5.26 30.37
C ILE A 328 7.78 -4.11 29.62
N ALA A 329 6.49 -4.29 29.28
CA ALA A 329 5.66 -3.23 28.74
C ALA A 329 5.02 -2.42 29.90
N LEU A 330 5.32 -1.12 29.97
CA LEU A 330 4.92 -0.23 31.07
C LEU A 330 3.87 0.79 30.62
N PRO A 331 2.95 1.20 31.50
CA PRO A 331 2.01 2.27 31.20
C PRO A 331 2.75 3.54 30.76
N PRO A 332 2.34 4.19 29.67
CA PRO A 332 2.96 5.43 29.21
C PRO A 332 2.85 6.53 30.28
N PHE A 333 3.90 7.28 30.49
CA PHE A 333 3.97 8.44 31.38
C PHE A 333 3.52 8.23 32.84
N THR A 334 3.60 6.99 33.36
CA THR A 334 3.30 6.65 34.76
C THR A 334 4.62 6.54 35.52
N SER A 335 5.09 7.66 36.12
CA SER A 335 6.44 7.76 36.71
C SER A 335 6.72 6.73 37.83
N GLU A 336 5.74 6.41 38.67
CA GLU A 336 5.85 5.44 39.73
C GLU A 336 6.08 4.02 39.18
N ALA A 337 5.23 3.57 38.25
CA ALA A 337 5.37 2.25 37.63
C ALA A 337 6.74 2.06 36.94
N TRP A 338 7.25 3.13 36.32
CA TRP A 338 8.58 3.10 35.68
C TRP A 338 9.72 3.07 36.72
N ALA A 339 9.64 3.88 37.78
CA ALA A 339 10.62 3.88 38.83
C ALA A 339 10.69 2.52 39.56
N ASP A 340 9.53 1.92 39.85
CA ASP A 340 9.41 0.60 40.46
C ASP A 340 9.97 -0.50 39.57
N ALA A 341 9.63 -0.50 38.29
CA ALA A 341 10.12 -1.48 37.33
C ALA A 341 11.65 -1.37 37.13
N ILE A 342 12.18 -0.15 37.01
CA ILE A 342 13.60 0.10 36.88
C ILE A 342 14.30 -0.39 38.15
N THR A 343 13.83 0.00 39.35
CA THR A 343 14.40 -0.42 40.61
C THR A 343 14.37 -1.94 40.77
N SER A 344 13.23 -2.58 40.45
CA SER A 344 13.10 -4.04 40.49
C SER A 344 14.13 -4.74 39.59
N CYS A 345 14.41 -4.21 38.40
CA CYS A 345 15.45 -4.75 37.53
C CYS A 345 16.87 -4.50 38.11
N LEU A 346 17.11 -3.33 38.66
CA LEU A 346 18.43 -2.98 39.20
C LEU A 346 18.81 -3.84 40.44
N VAL A 347 17.85 -4.18 41.31
CA VAL A 347 18.06 -5.00 42.50
C VAL A 347 17.95 -6.52 42.25
N ASN A 348 17.51 -6.95 41.11
CA ASN A 348 17.32 -8.36 40.78
C ASN A 348 18.08 -8.78 39.50
N PRO A 349 19.38 -9.04 39.59
CA PRO A 349 20.19 -9.47 38.43
C PRO A 349 19.73 -10.75 37.79
N ALA A 350 19.12 -11.69 38.52
CA ALA A 350 18.60 -12.95 37.99
C ALA A 350 17.39 -12.70 37.07
N ARG A 351 16.51 -11.80 37.46
CA ARG A 351 15.36 -11.39 36.59
C ARG A 351 15.87 -10.71 35.33
N VAL A 352 16.83 -9.81 35.44
CA VAL A 352 17.45 -9.16 34.27
C VAL A 352 18.05 -10.20 33.33
N ALA A 353 18.79 -11.19 33.88
CA ALA A 353 19.40 -12.23 33.05
C ALA A 353 18.35 -13.07 32.28
N LEU A 354 17.22 -13.43 32.92
CA LEU A 354 16.13 -14.17 32.27
C LEU A 354 15.49 -13.36 31.14
N LEU A 355 15.12 -12.10 31.42
CA LEU A 355 14.52 -11.22 30.41
C LEU A 355 15.49 -10.94 29.25
N SER A 356 16.77 -10.75 29.55
CA SER A 356 17.82 -10.53 28.55
C SER A 356 18.03 -11.73 27.63
N ALA A 357 18.04 -12.95 28.20
CA ALA A 357 18.19 -14.17 27.40
C ALA A 357 17.00 -14.40 26.47
N ALA A 358 15.79 -14.20 26.97
CA ALA A 358 14.58 -14.28 26.15
C ALA A 358 14.55 -13.18 25.07
N ALA A 359 14.96 -11.95 25.42
CA ALA A 359 15.07 -10.84 24.48
C ALA A 359 16.09 -11.14 23.37
N GLU A 360 17.28 -11.65 23.71
CA GLU A 360 18.31 -11.99 22.73
C GLU A 360 17.82 -13.06 21.77
N GLN A 361 17.24 -14.15 22.28
CA GLN A 361 16.70 -15.22 21.47
C GLN A 361 15.65 -14.69 20.49
N ARG A 362 14.70 -13.89 20.98
CA ARG A 362 13.61 -13.36 20.17
C ARG A 362 14.09 -12.28 19.20
N GLY A 363 15.00 -11.39 19.63
CA GLY A 363 15.56 -10.32 18.80
C GLY A 363 16.39 -10.87 17.63
N ARG A 364 17.13 -11.97 17.83
CA ARG A 364 17.95 -12.62 16.81
C ARG A 364 17.24 -13.68 15.97
N ALA A 365 15.98 -13.98 16.27
CA ALA A 365 15.24 -15.06 15.60
C ALA A 365 14.98 -14.80 14.13
N ARG A 366 15.15 -13.56 13.63
CA ARG A 366 14.85 -13.20 12.25
C ARG A 366 15.94 -12.31 11.66
N THR A 367 16.54 -12.78 10.60
CA THR A 367 17.57 -12.07 9.85
C THR A 367 17.00 -11.40 8.59
N TRP A 368 17.81 -10.56 7.94
CA TRP A 368 17.43 -9.99 6.64
C TRP A 368 17.33 -11.05 5.54
N ASP A 369 18.04 -12.19 5.65
CA ASP A 369 17.91 -13.30 4.70
C ASP A 369 16.54 -14.00 4.83
N ASP A 370 15.97 -14.08 6.05
CA ASP A 370 14.61 -14.57 6.27
C ASP A 370 13.57 -13.60 5.67
N VAL A 371 13.77 -12.29 5.82
CA VAL A 371 12.91 -11.28 5.19
C VAL A 371 12.93 -11.41 3.67
N ALA A 372 14.12 -11.54 3.08
CA ALA A 372 14.26 -11.70 1.64
C ALA A 372 13.60 -13.00 1.14
N ALA A 373 13.66 -14.09 1.91
CA ALA A 373 12.97 -15.34 1.57
C ALA A 373 11.45 -15.19 1.56
N ASP A 374 10.90 -14.50 2.57
CA ASP A 374 9.46 -14.23 2.62
C ASP A 374 9.02 -13.31 1.48
N LEU A 375 9.76 -12.22 1.24
CA LEU A 375 9.47 -11.31 0.13
C LEU A 375 9.52 -12.02 -1.22
N GLU A 376 10.55 -12.84 -1.48
CA GLU A 376 10.63 -13.65 -2.70
C GLU A 376 9.40 -14.55 -2.85
N THR A 377 8.98 -15.21 -1.77
CA THR A 377 7.80 -16.09 -1.77
C THR A 377 6.54 -15.30 -2.12
N LEU A 378 6.34 -14.14 -1.52
CA LEU A 378 5.21 -13.26 -1.80
C LEU A 378 5.22 -12.74 -3.24
N TYR A 379 6.37 -12.27 -3.75
CA TYR A 379 6.50 -11.79 -5.12
C TYR A 379 6.16 -12.89 -6.13
N ARG A 380 6.74 -14.09 -5.95
CA ARG A 380 6.46 -15.23 -6.83
C ARG A 380 5.01 -15.71 -6.70
N GLY A 381 4.44 -15.69 -5.53
CA GLY A 381 3.05 -16.05 -5.29
C GLY A 381 2.08 -15.13 -6.05
N VAL A 382 2.35 -13.83 -6.08
CA VAL A 382 1.55 -12.88 -6.87
C VAL A 382 1.81 -13.04 -8.35
N ALA A 383 3.07 -13.17 -8.78
CA ALA A 383 3.43 -13.36 -10.18
C ALA A 383 2.85 -14.67 -10.79
N ALA A 384 2.65 -15.69 -9.96
CA ALA A 384 2.05 -16.97 -10.38
C ALA A 384 0.51 -16.89 -10.53
N ARG A 385 -0.17 -15.96 -9.84
CA ARG A 385 -1.64 -15.81 -9.93
C ARG A 385 -2.16 -15.60 -11.36
N PRO A 386 -1.56 -14.74 -12.21
CA PRO A 386 -1.93 -14.66 -13.62
C PRO A 386 -1.62 -15.94 -14.41
N ALA A 387 -0.56 -16.67 -14.07
CA ALA A 387 -0.19 -17.92 -14.73
C ALA A 387 -1.12 -19.07 -14.37
N GLU A 388 -1.62 -19.13 -13.13
CA GLU A 388 -2.68 -20.06 -12.72
C GLU A 388 -4.04 -19.69 -13.34
N ALA A 389 -4.36 -18.40 -13.44
CA ALA A 389 -5.53 -17.90 -14.17
C ALA A 389 -5.38 -18.14 -15.68
N ALA A 390 -4.16 -18.05 -16.23
CA ALA A 390 -3.86 -18.33 -17.64
C ALA A 390 -3.72 -19.82 -17.94
N ALA A 391 -3.28 -20.65 -16.98
CA ALA A 391 -3.26 -22.12 -17.11
C ALA A 391 -4.68 -22.71 -17.00
N ASN A 392 -5.62 -21.98 -16.41
CA ASN A 392 -7.06 -22.29 -16.44
C ASN A 392 -7.76 -21.75 -17.70
N GLY A 393 -7.02 -21.43 -18.74
CA GLY A 393 -7.49 -20.97 -20.04
C GLY A 393 -7.59 -19.45 -20.09
N THR A 394 -6.91 -18.84 -21.04
CA THR A 394 -7.25 -17.52 -21.58
C THR A 394 -8.68 -17.61 -22.11
N GLU A 395 -9.67 -17.41 -21.26
CA GLU A 395 -11.00 -17.12 -21.75
C GLU A 395 -10.88 -15.90 -22.66
N ALA A 396 -11.29 -16.04 -23.90
CA ALA A 396 -11.36 -14.92 -24.82
C ALA A 396 -12.13 -13.77 -24.14
N PRO A 397 -11.74 -12.50 -24.36
CA PRO A 397 -12.46 -11.38 -23.75
C PRO A 397 -13.96 -11.53 -23.98
N VAL A 398 -14.73 -11.42 -22.90
CA VAL A 398 -16.18 -11.60 -22.93
C VAL A 398 -16.90 -10.26 -23.06
N PHE A 399 -18.10 -10.29 -23.60
CA PHE A 399 -18.89 -9.08 -23.69
C PHE A 399 -19.64 -8.80 -22.38
N ALA A 400 -19.44 -7.58 -21.86
CA ALA A 400 -20.06 -7.07 -20.65
C ALA A 400 -20.98 -5.88 -20.96
N ASP A 401 -22.23 -5.92 -20.52
CA ASP A 401 -23.14 -4.77 -20.52
C ASP A 401 -23.14 -4.16 -19.12
N LEU A 402 -22.41 -3.06 -18.93
CA LEU A 402 -22.13 -2.51 -17.60
C LEU A 402 -23.22 -1.55 -17.08
N ARG A 403 -24.33 -1.42 -17.79
CA ARG A 403 -25.51 -0.71 -17.31
C ARG A 403 -26.78 -1.16 -18.00
N VAL A 404 -27.60 -1.93 -17.30
CA VAL A 404 -28.97 -2.24 -17.65
C VAL A 404 -29.89 -1.65 -16.60
N ARG A 405 -30.79 -0.76 -16.99
CA ARG A 405 -31.66 -0.05 -16.04
C ARG A 405 -32.81 -0.92 -15.54
N GLY A 406 -33.33 -1.80 -16.40
CA GLY A 406 -34.57 -2.49 -16.08
C GLY A 406 -35.76 -1.54 -16.04
N GLY A 407 -36.83 -1.95 -15.37
CA GLY A 407 -38.05 -1.14 -15.16
C GLY A 407 -39.32 -1.82 -15.64
N SER A 408 -40.42 -1.05 -15.78
CA SER A 408 -41.75 -1.58 -16.11
C SER A 408 -41.85 -2.28 -17.46
N GLY A 409 -40.91 -2.06 -18.38
CA GLY A 409 -40.83 -2.69 -19.68
C GLY A 409 -39.74 -3.78 -19.81
N LEU A 410 -38.97 -4.05 -18.77
CA LEU A 410 -37.85 -4.98 -18.78
C LEU A 410 -37.66 -5.60 -17.39
N GLY A 411 -38.34 -6.73 -17.17
CA GLY A 411 -38.28 -7.47 -15.91
C GLY A 411 -37.03 -8.36 -15.78
N PRO A 412 -36.77 -8.92 -14.58
CA PRO A 412 -35.56 -9.74 -14.32
C PRO A 412 -35.42 -10.95 -15.25
N ARG A 413 -36.49 -11.69 -15.52
CA ARG A 413 -36.47 -12.83 -16.47
C ARG A 413 -36.13 -12.42 -17.89
N GLU A 414 -36.66 -11.29 -18.35
CA GLU A 414 -36.43 -10.75 -19.66
C GLU A 414 -34.99 -10.25 -19.81
N ILE A 415 -34.41 -9.69 -18.77
CA ILE A 415 -32.99 -9.30 -18.72
C ILE A 415 -32.10 -10.53 -18.89
N VAL A 416 -32.32 -11.59 -18.11
CA VAL A 416 -31.54 -12.83 -18.20
C VAL A 416 -31.67 -13.45 -19.58
N GLN A 417 -32.90 -13.58 -20.10
CA GLN A 417 -33.12 -14.16 -21.43
C GLN A 417 -32.44 -13.34 -22.54
N ALA A 418 -32.58 -12.03 -22.51
CA ALA A 418 -31.96 -11.15 -23.51
C ALA A 418 -30.41 -11.17 -23.41
N ALA A 419 -29.84 -11.30 -22.22
CA ALA A 419 -28.40 -11.44 -22.02
C ALA A 419 -27.88 -12.77 -22.61
N VAL A 420 -28.55 -13.88 -22.32
CA VAL A 420 -28.21 -15.21 -22.85
C VAL A 420 -28.35 -15.24 -24.39
N ASP A 421 -29.46 -14.76 -24.93
CA ASP A 421 -29.72 -14.74 -26.39
C ASP A 421 -28.68 -13.95 -27.20
N ARG A 422 -27.98 -13.02 -26.52
CA ARG A 422 -26.95 -12.16 -27.15
C ARG A 422 -25.54 -12.46 -26.74
N ASP A 423 -25.32 -13.56 -26.04
CA ASP A 423 -24.01 -13.93 -25.54
C ASP A 423 -23.34 -12.77 -24.73
N VAL A 424 -24.13 -12.16 -23.83
CA VAL A 424 -23.64 -11.26 -22.80
C VAL A 424 -23.24 -12.13 -21.62
N ARG A 425 -21.96 -12.07 -21.22
CA ARG A 425 -21.41 -12.91 -20.15
C ARG A 425 -21.33 -12.18 -18.81
N ILE A 426 -21.33 -10.87 -18.85
CA ILE A 426 -21.30 -10.01 -17.66
C ILE A 426 -22.37 -8.94 -17.83
N ILE A 427 -23.19 -8.74 -16.82
CA ILE A 427 -24.24 -7.73 -16.83
C ILE A 427 -24.28 -6.96 -15.51
N ALA A 428 -24.26 -5.63 -15.57
CA ALA A 428 -24.54 -4.80 -14.41
C ALA A 428 -26.00 -4.33 -14.48
N VAL A 429 -26.80 -4.71 -13.50
CA VAL A 429 -28.20 -4.31 -13.38
C VAL A 429 -28.31 -3.21 -12.34
N ALA A 430 -28.66 -2.01 -12.80
CA ALA A 430 -28.76 -0.81 -11.96
C ALA A 430 -30.13 -0.14 -12.18
N ALA A 431 -31.11 -0.60 -11.44
CA ALA A 431 -32.47 -0.05 -11.48
C ALA A 431 -32.61 1.14 -10.52
N PRO A 432 -33.48 2.13 -10.84
CA PRO A 432 -33.88 3.14 -9.85
C PRO A 432 -34.66 2.50 -8.69
N GLY A 433 -34.59 3.10 -7.51
CA GLY A 433 -35.38 2.71 -6.34
C GLY A 433 -34.83 1.52 -5.56
N GLY A 434 -33.60 1.03 -5.84
CA GLY A 434 -32.92 0.04 -5.01
C GLY A 434 -32.36 -1.17 -5.78
N ILE A 435 -31.77 -2.10 -5.03
CA ILE A 435 -31.04 -3.26 -5.57
C ILE A 435 -31.92 -4.51 -5.79
N ALA A 436 -33.18 -4.49 -5.40
CA ALA A 436 -34.06 -5.68 -5.47
C ALA A 436 -34.19 -6.27 -6.87
N PRO A 437 -34.36 -5.49 -7.97
CA PRO A 437 -34.38 -6.04 -9.32
C PRO A 437 -33.07 -6.72 -9.72
N ALA A 438 -31.93 -6.17 -9.31
CA ALA A 438 -30.62 -6.75 -9.59
C ALA A 438 -30.40 -8.07 -8.83
N LEU A 439 -30.85 -8.17 -7.59
CA LEU A 439 -30.82 -9.41 -6.81
C LEU A 439 -31.69 -10.51 -7.42
N GLU A 440 -32.84 -10.13 -7.97
CA GLU A 440 -33.72 -11.10 -8.65
C GLU A 440 -33.08 -11.59 -9.98
N VAL A 441 -32.41 -10.71 -10.74
CA VAL A 441 -31.63 -11.11 -11.91
C VAL A 441 -30.51 -12.06 -11.50
N LEU A 442 -29.77 -11.74 -10.42
CA LEU A 442 -28.70 -12.60 -9.89
C LEU A 442 -29.23 -14.01 -9.53
N ARG A 443 -30.42 -14.09 -8.90
CA ARG A 443 -31.04 -15.36 -8.53
C ARG A 443 -31.48 -16.20 -9.75
N LEU A 444 -31.84 -15.55 -10.84
CA LEU A 444 -32.33 -16.20 -12.07
C LEU A 444 -31.21 -16.48 -13.08
N ALA A 445 -30.04 -15.88 -12.91
CA ALA A 445 -28.95 -15.99 -13.86
C ALA A 445 -28.36 -17.41 -13.88
N PRO A 446 -28.08 -17.98 -15.05
CA PRO A 446 -27.31 -19.22 -15.17
C PRO A 446 -25.84 -18.95 -14.79
N ASP A 447 -25.08 -20.00 -14.43
CA ASP A 447 -23.66 -19.92 -14.02
C ASP A 447 -22.77 -19.20 -15.04
N ALA A 448 -23.14 -19.26 -16.31
CA ALA A 448 -22.41 -18.62 -17.40
C ALA A 448 -22.62 -17.09 -17.50
N LEU A 449 -23.57 -16.52 -16.74
CA LEU A 449 -23.90 -15.09 -16.73
C LEU A 449 -23.54 -14.47 -15.37
N LYS A 450 -22.47 -13.72 -15.33
CA LYS A 450 -22.07 -12.97 -14.14
C LYS A 450 -22.92 -11.70 -14.00
N VAL A 451 -23.55 -11.52 -12.85
CA VAL A 451 -24.39 -10.36 -12.54
C VAL A 451 -23.71 -9.47 -11.51
N ILE A 452 -23.56 -8.20 -11.83
CA ILE A 452 -23.15 -7.14 -10.92
C ILE A 452 -24.41 -6.48 -10.38
N VAL A 453 -24.58 -6.53 -9.06
CA VAL A 453 -25.69 -5.87 -8.38
C VAL A 453 -25.41 -4.39 -8.29
N GLY A 454 -26.27 -3.57 -8.86
CA GLY A 454 -26.15 -2.11 -8.86
C GLY A 454 -27.47 -1.40 -8.59
N GLN A 455 -27.38 -0.08 -8.48
CA GLN A 455 -28.53 0.81 -8.30
C GLN A 455 -28.26 2.13 -9.00
N GLU A 456 -29.26 2.69 -9.71
CA GLU A 456 -29.31 4.12 -10.01
C GLU A 456 -29.76 4.86 -8.76
N ILE A 457 -28.98 5.83 -8.33
CA ILE A 457 -29.20 6.61 -7.13
C ILE A 457 -29.47 8.06 -7.55
N GLU A 458 -30.65 8.57 -7.26
CA GLU A 458 -31.00 9.98 -7.48
C GLU A 458 -30.43 10.83 -6.35
N THR A 459 -29.39 11.62 -6.63
CA THR A 459 -28.84 12.59 -5.69
C THR A 459 -29.46 13.98 -5.92
N ARG A 460 -29.19 14.93 -5.04
CA ARG A 460 -29.66 16.32 -5.22
C ARG A 460 -29.05 16.98 -6.44
N GLU A 461 -27.85 16.56 -6.83
CA GLU A 461 -27.07 17.13 -7.93
C GLU A 461 -27.22 16.35 -9.25
N GLY A 462 -27.81 15.16 -9.21
CA GLY A 462 -28.03 14.32 -10.39
C GLY A 462 -27.95 12.85 -10.09
N VAL A 463 -28.00 12.03 -11.15
CA VAL A 463 -28.00 10.56 -11.03
C VAL A 463 -26.59 10.00 -11.05
N VAL A 464 -26.29 9.08 -10.13
CA VAL A 464 -25.09 8.26 -10.11
C VAL A 464 -25.45 6.78 -10.05
N VAL A 465 -24.52 5.92 -10.38
CA VAL A 465 -24.71 4.47 -10.32
C VAL A 465 -23.75 3.87 -9.33
N GLY A 466 -24.26 3.13 -8.35
CA GLY A 466 -23.49 2.24 -7.51
C GLY A 466 -23.44 0.83 -8.10
N LEU A 467 -22.27 0.22 -8.14
CA LEU A 467 -22.03 -1.16 -8.57
C LEU A 467 -21.49 -2.00 -7.42
N PHE A 468 -21.72 -3.31 -7.44
CA PHE A 468 -21.32 -4.26 -6.39
C PHE A 468 -21.94 -3.93 -5.02
N LEU A 469 -23.18 -3.50 -5.02
CA LEU A 469 -23.89 -3.15 -3.79
C LEU A 469 -24.38 -4.38 -3.04
N THR A 470 -24.32 -4.30 -1.71
CA THR A 470 -24.85 -5.30 -0.78
C THR A 470 -26.12 -4.84 -0.06
N ALA A 471 -26.35 -3.52 -0.04
CA ALA A 471 -27.52 -2.87 0.52
C ALA A 471 -27.94 -1.67 -0.34
N PRO A 472 -29.23 -1.30 -0.37
CA PRO A 472 -29.69 -0.14 -1.13
C PRO A 472 -29.14 1.16 -0.55
N VAL A 473 -28.86 2.13 -1.41
CA VAL A 473 -28.51 3.50 -1.05
C VAL A 473 -29.76 4.39 -1.21
N PRO A 474 -30.17 5.16 -0.19
CA PRO A 474 -31.34 6.03 -0.30
C PRO A 474 -31.16 7.11 -1.38
N ASP A 475 -32.27 7.46 -2.05
CA ASP A 475 -32.33 8.59 -2.95
C ASP A 475 -32.42 9.93 -2.19
N GLY A 476 -32.15 11.05 -2.86
CA GLY A 476 -32.24 12.41 -2.31
C GLY A 476 -31.08 12.85 -1.42
N LEU A 477 -30.04 12.05 -1.33
CA LEU A 477 -28.79 12.39 -0.63
C LEU A 477 -28.00 13.46 -1.41
N ALA A 478 -27.08 14.15 -0.75
CA ALA A 478 -26.03 14.90 -1.43
C ALA A 478 -25.11 13.93 -2.21
N LEU A 479 -24.53 14.41 -3.31
CA LEU A 479 -23.69 13.58 -4.19
C LEU A 479 -22.55 12.89 -3.43
N ASP A 480 -21.81 13.64 -2.64
CA ASP A 480 -20.69 13.12 -1.85
C ASP A 480 -21.12 12.06 -0.83
N GLU A 481 -22.27 12.27 -0.17
CA GLU A 481 -22.83 11.31 0.79
C GLU A 481 -23.26 10.02 0.10
N ALA A 482 -23.90 10.09 -1.08
CA ALA A 482 -24.30 8.93 -1.84
C ALA A 482 -23.07 8.10 -2.27
N LEU A 483 -22.03 8.77 -2.80
CA LEU A 483 -20.78 8.12 -3.21
C LEU A 483 -20.05 7.46 -2.03
N HIS A 484 -20.02 8.12 -0.86
CA HIS A 484 -19.45 7.52 0.36
C HIS A 484 -20.22 6.27 0.80
N ARG A 485 -21.56 6.25 0.71
CA ARG A 485 -22.36 5.07 1.07
C ARG A 485 -22.16 3.90 0.11
N VAL A 486 -21.93 4.14 -1.18
CA VAL A 486 -21.53 3.11 -2.14
C VAL A 486 -20.18 2.52 -1.74
N ARG A 487 -19.20 3.37 -1.48
CA ARG A 487 -17.84 2.94 -1.11
C ARG A 487 -17.77 2.23 0.24
N ALA A 488 -18.59 2.63 1.21
CA ALA A 488 -18.67 1.97 2.52
C ALA A 488 -19.09 0.49 2.43
N GLN A 489 -19.73 0.09 1.35
CA GLN A 489 -20.09 -1.30 1.05
C GLN A 489 -19.02 -2.05 0.22
N GLY A 490 -17.89 -1.42 -0.10
CA GLY A 490 -16.92 -1.93 -1.06
C GLY A 490 -17.37 -1.84 -2.52
N GLY A 491 -18.44 -1.08 -2.77
CA GLY A 491 -18.98 -0.82 -4.11
C GLY A 491 -18.15 0.19 -4.90
N LEU A 492 -18.41 0.23 -6.21
CA LEU A 492 -17.80 1.16 -7.16
C LEU A 492 -18.84 2.18 -7.66
N THR A 493 -18.37 3.37 -7.96
CA THR A 493 -19.20 4.49 -8.39
C THR A 493 -18.98 4.79 -9.87
N LEU A 494 -20.10 4.85 -10.61
CA LEU A 494 -20.11 5.15 -12.03
C LEU A 494 -20.98 6.39 -12.29
N ILE A 495 -20.43 7.35 -13.05
CA ILE A 495 -21.21 8.47 -13.57
C ILE A 495 -21.86 8.03 -14.88
N PRO A 496 -23.20 8.04 -14.99
CA PRO A 496 -23.88 7.89 -16.26
C PRO A 496 -23.37 8.91 -17.26
N HIS A 497 -23.57 8.66 -18.54
CA HIS A 497 -23.04 9.50 -19.64
C HIS A 497 -23.02 11.00 -19.24
N PRO A 498 -21.85 11.62 -19.09
CA PRO A 498 -21.72 12.94 -18.46
C PRO A 498 -22.44 14.06 -19.20
N ASP A 499 -22.81 13.85 -20.47
CA ASP A 499 -23.62 14.76 -21.28
C ASP A 499 -25.13 14.53 -21.12
N SER A 500 -25.53 13.61 -20.24
CA SER A 500 -26.94 13.39 -19.92
C SER A 500 -27.49 14.53 -19.06
N ALA A 501 -28.73 14.97 -19.34
CA ALA A 501 -29.39 15.93 -18.49
C ALA A 501 -29.61 15.44 -17.04
N ALA A 502 -29.51 14.14 -16.82
CA ALA A 502 -29.60 13.53 -15.50
C ALA A 502 -28.24 13.40 -14.79
N ALA A 503 -27.11 13.62 -15.48
CA ALA A 503 -25.80 13.55 -14.84
C ALA A 503 -25.55 14.76 -13.90
N PRO A 504 -24.78 14.58 -12.83
CA PRO A 504 -24.36 15.70 -12.00
C PRO A 504 -23.60 16.75 -12.82
N PRO A 505 -23.77 18.06 -12.54
CA PRO A 505 -23.07 19.11 -13.26
C PRO A 505 -21.56 19.08 -13.00
N ALA A 506 -20.76 19.60 -13.93
CA ALA A 506 -19.30 19.58 -13.87
C ALA A 506 -18.73 20.20 -12.56
N GLU A 507 -19.43 21.16 -11.98
CA GLU A 507 -19.06 21.80 -10.71
C GLU A 507 -19.14 20.79 -9.55
N ALA A 508 -20.27 20.09 -9.41
CA ALA A 508 -20.45 19.06 -8.38
C ALA A 508 -19.50 17.87 -8.59
N LEU A 509 -19.24 17.49 -9.85
CA LEU A 509 -18.29 16.43 -10.19
C LEU A 509 -16.84 16.81 -9.87
N ARG A 510 -16.47 18.09 -9.92
CA ARG A 510 -15.14 18.57 -9.56
C ARG A 510 -14.82 18.29 -8.10
N ASP A 511 -15.78 18.59 -7.23
CA ASP A 511 -15.62 18.39 -5.78
C ASP A 511 -15.67 16.91 -5.40
N ALA A 512 -16.44 16.12 -6.15
CA ALA A 512 -16.62 14.68 -5.91
C ALA A 512 -15.70 13.77 -6.75
N ALA A 513 -14.81 14.30 -7.60
CA ALA A 513 -14.02 13.52 -8.57
C ALA A 513 -13.17 12.41 -7.91
N GLY A 514 -12.67 12.62 -6.69
CA GLY A 514 -11.94 11.63 -5.91
C GLY A 514 -12.79 10.45 -5.40
N LEU A 515 -14.11 10.56 -5.47
CA LEU A 515 -15.07 9.53 -5.03
C LEU A 515 -15.66 8.74 -6.20
N VAL A 516 -15.39 9.14 -7.45
CA VAL A 516 -15.88 8.48 -8.66
C VAL A 516 -14.83 7.50 -9.18
N ASP A 517 -15.23 6.28 -9.56
CA ASP A 517 -14.32 5.24 -10.06
C ASP A 517 -14.30 5.16 -11.58
N CYS A 518 -15.43 5.34 -12.24
CA CYS A 518 -15.54 5.28 -13.70
C CYS A 518 -16.70 6.15 -14.22
N HIS A 519 -16.72 6.39 -15.54
CA HIS A 519 -17.82 7.10 -16.19
C HIS A 519 -18.21 6.42 -17.49
N GLU A 520 -19.48 6.57 -17.87
CA GLU A 520 -20.00 6.00 -19.10
C GLU A 520 -19.66 6.90 -20.29
N GLY A 521 -18.88 6.38 -21.23
CA GLY A 521 -18.49 7.07 -22.47
C GLY A 521 -19.17 6.51 -23.72
N LEU A 522 -19.81 5.34 -23.64
CA LEU A 522 -20.48 4.69 -24.77
C LEU A 522 -21.87 4.21 -24.38
N THR A 523 -22.90 4.76 -25.04
CA THR A 523 -24.28 4.24 -25.01
C THR A 523 -24.82 4.06 -26.41
N PRO A 524 -25.91 3.29 -26.63
CA PRO A 524 -26.52 3.15 -27.96
C PRO A 524 -27.03 4.47 -28.55
N ALA A 525 -27.46 5.39 -27.70
CA ALA A 525 -28.05 6.67 -28.11
C ALA A 525 -26.98 7.70 -28.49
N ARG A 526 -25.75 7.57 -27.96
CA ARG A 526 -24.66 8.56 -28.15
C ARG A 526 -23.36 7.87 -28.50
N PRO A 527 -22.81 8.10 -29.73
CA PRO A 527 -21.45 7.69 -30.03
C PRO A 527 -20.45 8.55 -29.23
N ALA A 528 -19.27 7.97 -28.97
CA ALA A 528 -18.20 8.53 -28.15
C ALA A 528 -18.26 10.04 -27.93
N ALA A 529 -18.26 10.46 -26.66
CA ALA A 529 -18.60 11.77 -26.19
C ALA A 529 -18.04 12.92 -27.04
N GLN A 530 -18.89 13.84 -27.44
CA GLN A 530 -18.45 15.20 -27.71
C GLN A 530 -17.83 15.73 -26.41
N ALA A 531 -16.68 16.37 -26.50
CA ALA A 531 -15.90 16.82 -25.35
C ALA A 531 -16.66 17.93 -24.60
N THR A 532 -17.56 17.57 -23.70
CA THR A 532 -18.19 18.50 -22.76
C THR A 532 -17.23 18.77 -21.60
N ASP A 533 -17.47 19.87 -20.87
CA ASP A 533 -16.66 20.22 -19.70
C ASP A 533 -16.66 19.10 -18.65
N ALA A 534 -17.79 18.41 -18.46
CA ALA A 534 -17.90 17.27 -17.56
C ALA A 534 -17.08 16.08 -18.02
N ALA A 535 -17.18 15.71 -19.31
CA ALA A 535 -16.40 14.61 -19.89
C ALA A 535 -14.88 14.89 -19.85
N LEU A 536 -14.46 16.11 -20.18
CA LEU A 536 -13.08 16.55 -20.09
C LEU A 536 -12.56 16.56 -18.65
N LEU A 537 -13.38 16.96 -17.68
CA LEU A 537 -13.06 16.91 -16.27
C LEU A 537 -12.78 15.47 -15.81
N LEU A 538 -13.68 14.55 -16.11
CA LEU A 538 -13.57 13.13 -15.72
C LEU A 538 -12.38 12.46 -16.40
N GLN A 539 -12.13 12.77 -17.68
CA GLN A 539 -10.96 12.30 -18.39
C GLN A 539 -9.64 12.83 -17.81
N ARG A 540 -9.57 14.13 -17.47
CA ARG A 540 -8.41 14.73 -16.80
C ARG A 540 -8.19 14.16 -15.40
N ALA A 541 -9.26 13.76 -14.72
CA ALA A 541 -9.18 13.02 -13.45
C ALA A 541 -8.69 11.58 -13.62
N GLY A 542 -8.44 11.13 -14.86
CA GLY A 542 -7.94 9.79 -15.17
C GLY A 542 -8.94 8.67 -14.89
N LEU A 543 -10.25 8.96 -14.94
CA LEU A 543 -11.30 7.97 -14.71
C LEU A 543 -11.43 7.03 -15.90
N VAL A 544 -11.69 5.75 -15.59
CA VAL A 544 -11.86 4.72 -16.62
C VAL A 544 -13.19 4.90 -17.34
N VAL A 545 -13.15 4.78 -18.67
CA VAL A 545 -14.34 4.86 -19.53
C VAL A 545 -15.04 3.51 -19.57
N THR A 546 -16.36 3.51 -19.37
CA THR A 546 -17.21 2.32 -19.49
C THR A 546 -18.18 2.42 -20.66
N GLY A 547 -18.84 1.30 -20.96
CA GLY A 547 -19.93 1.23 -21.93
C GLY A 547 -21.06 0.35 -21.42
N GLY A 548 -22.29 0.82 -21.61
CA GLY A 548 -23.49 0.08 -21.25
C GLY A 548 -24.66 0.39 -22.16
N SER A 549 -25.64 -0.52 -22.22
CA SER A 549 -26.82 -0.33 -23.06
C SER A 549 -27.81 0.69 -22.51
N ALA A 550 -27.79 0.93 -21.21
CA ALA A 550 -28.84 1.65 -20.47
C ALA A 550 -30.24 1.09 -20.78
N ALA A 551 -30.33 -0.22 -21.02
CA ALA A 551 -31.51 -0.88 -21.55
C ALA A 551 -32.72 -0.74 -20.62
N THR A 552 -33.86 -0.41 -21.23
CA THR A 552 -35.20 -0.39 -20.64
C THR A 552 -36.15 -1.35 -21.33
N ALA A 553 -35.69 -2.00 -22.43
CA ALA A 553 -36.41 -3.00 -23.19
C ALA A 553 -35.49 -4.17 -23.55
N PRO A 554 -36.04 -5.43 -23.75
CA PRO A 554 -35.21 -6.60 -24.04
C PRO A 554 -34.34 -6.43 -25.30
N ALA A 555 -34.84 -5.71 -26.31
CA ALA A 555 -34.14 -5.47 -27.56
C ALA A 555 -32.89 -4.59 -27.41
N GLU A 556 -32.71 -3.94 -26.30
CA GLU A 556 -31.60 -3.00 -26.01
C GLU A 556 -30.46 -3.64 -25.26
N VAL A 557 -30.73 -4.67 -24.43
CA VAL A 557 -29.71 -5.39 -23.68
C VAL A 557 -28.58 -5.85 -24.58
N GLY A 558 -27.34 -5.57 -24.23
CA GLY A 558 -26.14 -5.98 -24.97
C GLY A 558 -25.91 -5.23 -26.29
N THR A 559 -26.58 -4.09 -26.54
CA THR A 559 -26.34 -3.26 -27.73
C THR A 559 -25.14 -2.35 -27.63
N ALA A 560 -24.72 -2.03 -26.40
CA ALA A 560 -23.46 -1.37 -26.09
C ALA A 560 -22.86 -1.99 -24.79
N GLY A 561 -21.55 -1.99 -24.67
CA GLY A 561 -20.86 -2.58 -23.53
C GLY A 561 -19.35 -2.58 -23.72
N MET A 562 -18.68 -3.42 -22.95
CA MET A 562 -17.24 -3.59 -22.96
C MET A 562 -16.86 -5.00 -23.40
N LEU A 563 -15.79 -5.13 -24.15
CA LEU A 563 -15.08 -6.40 -24.33
C LEU A 563 -13.96 -6.45 -23.31
N MET A 564 -14.05 -7.34 -22.32
CA MET A 564 -13.16 -7.36 -21.15
C MET A 564 -12.88 -8.77 -20.68
N GLN A 565 -11.83 -8.93 -19.89
CA GLN A 565 -11.52 -10.18 -19.23
C GLN A 565 -12.53 -10.48 -18.11
N SER A 566 -12.71 -11.76 -17.79
CA SER A 566 -13.49 -12.17 -16.61
C SER A 566 -12.78 -11.73 -15.33
N PHE A 567 -13.53 -11.54 -14.24
CA PHE A 567 -13.02 -11.08 -12.95
C PHE A 567 -13.78 -11.76 -11.80
N ALA A 568 -13.21 -11.83 -10.61
CA ALA A 568 -13.90 -12.41 -9.45
C ALA A 568 -14.68 -11.36 -8.63
N GLY A 569 -14.13 -10.15 -8.45
CA GLY A 569 -14.72 -9.12 -7.60
C GLY A 569 -14.46 -7.68 -8.06
N PRO A 570 -14.87 -6.66 -7.26
CA PRO A 570 -14.77 -5.25 -7.63
C PRO A 570 -13.36 -4.79 -7.98
N ARG A 571 -12.36 -5.33 -7.27
CA ARG A 571 -10.95 -4.96 -7.50
C ARG A 571 -10.47 -5.47 -8.87
N GLU A 572 -10.69 -6.74 -9.17
CA GLU A 572 -10.32 -7.35 -10.45
C GLU A 572 -11.14 -6.77 -11.60
N PHE A 573 -12.39 -6.39 -11.33
CA PHE A 573 -13.22 -5.67 -12.29
C PHE A 573 -12.56 -4.37 -12.76
N MET A 574 -12.01 -3.55 -11.84
CA MET A 574 -11.33 -2.31 -12.21
C MET A 574 -10.06 -2.56 -13.03
N THR A 575 -9.33 -3.62 -12.73
CA THR A 575 -8.17 -4.05 -13.55
C THR A 575 -8.61 -4.48 -14.94
N ALA A 576 -9.59 -5.38 -15.01
CA ALA A 576 -10.14 -5.86 -16.29
C ALA A 576 -10.77 -4.72 -17.12
N LEU A 577 -11.37 -3.72 -16.45
CA LEU A 577 -11.95 -2.55 -17.09
C LEU A 577 -10.88 -1.60 -17.67
N GLY A 578 -9.69 -1.51 -17.04
CA GLY A 578 -8.57 -0.71 -17.56
C GLY A 578 -8.09 -1.17 -18.95
N ASP A 579 -8.15 -2.49 -19.20
CA ASP A 579 -7.75 -3.11 -20.48
C ASP A 579 -8.94 -3.33 -21.44
N ALA A 580 -10.15 -3.01 -21.01
CA ALA A 580 -11.35 -3.27 -21.75
C ALA A 580 -11.56 -2.29 -22.91
N ARG A 581 -12.26 -2.76 -23.95
CA ARG A 581 -12.59 -1.94 -25.11
C ARG A 581 -14.10 -1.71 -25.19
N PRO A 582 -14.58 -0.46 -25.34
CA PRO A 582 -15.97 -0.17 -25.55
C PRO A 582 -16.42 -0.67 -26.93
N VAL A 583 -17.53 -1.39 -26.99
CA VAL A 583 -18.04 -2.02 -28.20
C VAL A 583 -19.53 -1.75 -28.36
N ARG A 584 -19.94 -1.43 -29.59
CA ARG A 584 -21.34 -1.41 -30.02
C ARG A 584 -21.69 -2.65 -30.83
N ARG A 585 -22.83 -3.27 -30.50
CA ARG A 585 -23.40 -4.36 -31.27
C ARG A 585 -24.67 -3.84 -31.99
N ARG A 586 -24.81 -4.14 -33.25
CA ARG A 586 -26.03 -3.79 -34.00
C ARG A 586 -27.22 -4.53 -33.41
N ARG A 587 -28.40 -3.88 -33.33
CA ARG A 587 -29.69 -4.55 -33.05
C ARG A 587 -29.83 -5.70 -34.02
N GLY A 588 -29.82 -6.95 -33.56
CA GLY A 588 -29.92 -8.13 -34.41
C GLY A 588 -31.22 -8.09 -35.18
N ARG A 589 -31.14 -8.07 -36.52
CA ARG A 589 -32.26 -8.44 -37.37
C ARG A 589 -32.57 -9.90 -37.04
N ARG A 590 -33.79 -10.19 -36.59
CA ARG A 590 -34.31 -11.57 -36.51
C ARG A 590 -33.95 -12.27 -37.79
N GLY A 591 -33.11 -13.30 -37.74
CA GLY A 591 -32.76 -14.13 -38.86
C GLY A 591 -34.00 -14.83 -39.37
N ARG A 592 -34.53 -14.37 -40.53
CA ARG A 592 -35.38 -15.19 -41.36
C ARG A 592 -34.49 -16.23 -42.04
N GLY A 593 -34.71 -17.49 -41.68
CA GLY A 593 -34.55 -18.61 -42.61
C GLY A 593 -33.12 -19.13 -42.82
N ALA A 594 -32.70 -20.05 -41.99
CA ALA A 594 -31.90 -21.18 -42.46
C ALA A 594 -32.86 -22.34 -42.70
N ARG A 595 -33.59 -22.26 -43.80
CA ARG A 595 -34.24 -23.44 -44.42
C ARG A 595 -33.48 -23.80 -45.68
N SER A 596 -33.07 -25.09 -45.73
CA SER A 596 -32.73 -25.86 -46.94
C SER A 596 -31.42 -25.50 -47.67
N SER A 597 -30.38 -26.26 -47.40
CA SER A 597 -29.54 -26.85 -48.46
C SER A 597 -29.14 -28.29 -48.07
N ARG A 598 -30.19 -29.15 -48.02
CA ARG A 598 -30.04 -30.59 -48.19
C ARG A 598 -30.83 -30.92 -49.46
N ARG A 599 -30.21 -30.82 -50.63
CA ARG A 599 -30.49 -31.56 -51.88
C ARG A 599 -29.42 -31.16 -52.88
N ALA A 600 -28.54 -32.06 -53.12
CA ALA A 600 -27.98 -32.36 -54.45
C ALA A 600 -26.60 -33.00 -54.32
N SER A 601 -26.53 -34.28 -54.12
CA SER A 601 -25.51 -35.17 -54.70
C SER A 601 -26.03 -36.60 -54.68
N GLN A 602 -26.92 -36.86 -55.62
CA GLN A 602 -27.18 -38.19 -56.20
C GLN A 602 -27.57 -37.92 -57.64
N HIS A 603 -26.60 -38.08 -58.50
CA HIS A 603 -26.59 -38.63 -59.85
C HIS A 603 -25.32 -38.19 -60.54
N ASP A 604 -24.50 -39.08 -60.81
CA ASP A 604 -24.02 -39.71 -62.00
C ASP A 604 -22.67 -40.35 -61.85
N ALA A 605 -22.70 -41.65 -62.29
CA ALA A 605 -21.65 -42.60 -62.70
C ALA A 605 -20.70 -43.17 -61.60
#